data_06a359bae6169763da1d2af2e57febe4
#
_entry.id   06a359bae6169763da1d2af2e57febe4
#
_cell.length_a   1.000
_cell.length_b   1.000
_cell.length_c   1.000
_cell.angle_alpha   90.00
_cell.angle_beta   90.00
_cell.angle_gamma   90.00
#
_symmetry.space_group_name_H-M   'P 1'
#
loop_
_entity.id
_entity.type
_entity.pdbx_description
1 polymer ?
#
loop_
_entity_poly.entity_id
_entity_poly.type
_entity_poly.pdbx_seq_one_letter_code
_entity_poly.pdbx_strand_id
1 'polypeptide(L)'
;SSAASDVYKRQNISGIGSNYIRIKGVEKLNGTTHAILPDMIEIGSWIGLAAMTRSKLRIKNVSWDNLGQIPDVFRKLGITIEKDGDDMLIPEHKSGYSITKYIDGSILTISDAPWPGFSPDLISVVLVVATQAKGSVLIHQKMFESRLFFVDKLIDMGAKIILCDPHRASIIGHNFESSLKPTTMTSPDIRAGIALLIAALSANGESTVSYTHLTLPTRAQV
;
A
#
# COMPACT_ATOMS: atom_id res chain seq x y z
N SER A 1 8.25 -5.97 -13.43
CA SER A 1 8.65 -5.05 -14.54
C SER A 1 9.88 -5.55 -15.31
N SER A 2 10.89 -6.16 -14.66
CA SER A 2 12.06 -6.70 -15.36
C SER A 2 11.70 -7.80 -16.36
N ALA A 3 10.80 -8.72 -16.01
CA ALA A 3 10.39 -9.81 -16.90
C ALA A 3 9.77 -9.29 -18.22
N ALA A 4 8.94 -8.25 -18.17
CA ALA A 4 8.37 -7.66 -19.37
C ALA A 4 9.47 -7.02 -20.24
N SER A 5 10.43 -6.31 -19.66
CA SER A 5 11.58 -5.74 -20.38
C SER A 5 12.41 -6.83 -21.07
N ASP A 6 12.57 -7.99 -20.42
CA ASP A 6 13.36 -9.09 -20.95
C ASP A 6 12.68 -9.81 -22.12
N VAL A 7 11.34 -9.90 -22.12
CA VAL A 7 10.57 -10.42 -23.29
C VAL A 7 10.82 -9.55 -24.54
N TYR A 8 10.81 -8.23 -24.39
CA TYR A 8 11.06 -7.32 -25.51
C TYR A 8 12.52 -7.39 -26.01
N LYS A 9 13.47 -7.80 -25.18
CA LYS A 9 14.85 -8.07 -25.57
C LYS A 9 15.04 -9.41 -26.30
N ARG A 10 13.93 -10.08 -26.65
CA ARG A 10 13.92 -11.39 -27.33
C ARG A 10 14.44 -12.54 -26.48
N GLN A 11 14.30 -12.49 -25.19
CA GLN A 11 14.42 -13.68 -24.34
C GLN A 11 13.14 -14.52 -24.41
N ASN A 12 13.30 -15.84 -24.33
CA ASN A 12 12.17 -16.76 -24.17
C ASN A 12 11.79 -16.84 -22.70
N ILE A 13 10.73 -16.13 -22.29
CA ILE A 13 10.23 -16.11 -20.92
C ILE A 13 8.82 -16.70 -20.90
N SER A 14 8.58 -17.59 -19.95
CA SER A 14 7.24 -18.14 -19.67
C SER A 14 6.92 -18.03 -18.19
N GLY A 15 5.63 -18.06 -17.83
CA GLY A 15 5.15 -17.91 -16.46
C GLY A 15 5.10 -16.47 -15.96
N ILE A 16 5.09 -15.49 -16.87
CA ILE A 16 4.93 -14.07 -16.52
C ILE A 16 3.58 -13.89 -15.80
N GLY A 17 3.57 -13.13 -14.70
CA GLY A 17 2.37 -12.94 -13.85
C GLY A 17 2.15 -14.06 -12.83
N SER A 18 2.97 -15.11 -12.82
CA SER A 18 2.95 -16.16 -11.80
C SER A 18 4.14 -16.04 -10.84
N ASN A 19 4.16 -16.89 -9.83
CA ASN A 19 5.29 -17.02 -8.89
C ASN A 19 6.43 -17.92 -9.43
N TYR A 20 6.28 -18.47 -10.64
CA TYR A 20 7.28 -19.31 -11.29
C TYR A 20 7.58 -18.80 -12.70
N ILE A 21 8.76 -18.22 -12.85
CA ILE A 21 9.22 -17.69 -14.15
C ILE A 21 10.34 -18.59 -14.69
N ARG A 22 10.20 -19.04 -15.92
CA ARG A 22 11.25 -19.77 -16.66
C ARG A 22 11.83 -18.86 -17.74
N ILE A 23 13.13 -18.68 -17.72
CA ILE A 23 13.86 -17.87 -18.70
C ILE A 23 14.81 -18.80 -19.45
N LYS A 24 14.67 -18.86 -20.78
CA LYS A 24 15.66 -19.51 -21.64
C LYS A 24 16.67 -18.46 -22.07
N GLY A 25 17.87 -18.54 -21.55
CA GLY A 25 18.95 -17.60 -21.86
C GLY A 25 19.30 -17.56 -23.34
N VAL A 26 19.88 -16.47 -23.78
CA VAL A 26 20.39 -16.22 -25.13
C VAL A 26 21.80 -15.69 -25.04
N GLU A 27 22.63 -15.94 -26.06
CA GLU A 27 24.02 -15.48 -26.08
C GLU A 27 24.15 -13.96 -26.13
N LYS A 28 23.20 -13.26 -26.77
CA LYS A 28 23.20 -11.81 -26.92
C LYS A 28 21.80 -11.23 -26.82
N LEU A 29 21.65 -10.17 -26.02
CA LEU A 29 20.44 -9.36 -25.97
C LEU A 29 20.45 -8.27 -27.03
N ASN A 30 19.32 -8.01 -27.65
CA ASN A 30 19.13 -6.93 -28.60
C ASN A 30 18.56 -5.68 -27.89
N GLY A 31 18.74 -4.51 -28.52
CA GLY A 31 18.07 -3.29 -28.10
C GLY A 31 16.54 -3.41 -28.25
N THR A 32 15.80 -2.69 -27.43
CA THR A 32 14.33 -2.63 -27.48
C THR A 32 13.83 -1.28 -27.01
N THR A 33 12.62 -0.93 -27.43
CA THR A 33 11.84 0.17 -26.86
C THR A 33 10.80 -0.42 -25.92
N HIS A 34 10.73 0.03 -24.70
CA HIS A 34 9.81 -0.47 -23.68
C HIS A 34 9.20 0.69 -22.88
N ALA A 35 7.88 0.65 -22.72
CA ALA A 35 7.18 1.57 -21.81
C ALA A 35 7.28 1.05 -20.37
N ILE A 36 7.76 1.89 -19.47
CA ILE A 36 7.82 1.56 -18.03
C ILE A 36 6.39 1.57 -17.48
N LEU A 37 6.07 0.53 -16.70
CA LEU A 37 4.78 0.46 -16.01
C LEU A 37 4.68 1.50 -14.90
N PRO A 38 3.47 1.99 -14.59
CA PRO A 38 3.26 2.83 -13.41
C PRO A 38 3.63 2.08 -12.13
N ASP A 39 4.10 2.81 -11.13
CA ASP A 39 4.44 2.21 -9.82
C ASP A 39 3.16 1.83 -9.07
N MET A 40 2.93 0.53 -8.91
CA MET A 40 1.77 0.01 -8.19
C MET A 40 1.74 0.40 -6.70
N ILE A 41 2.90 0.65 -6.09
CA ILE A 41 2.99 1.07 -4.68
C ILE A 41 2.56 2.53 -4.55
N GLU A 42 2.95 3.37 -5.49
CA GLU A 42 2.48 4.75 -5.56
C GLU A 42 0.96 4.79 -5.76
N ILE A 43 0.41 3.99 -6.68
CA ILE A 43 -1.04 3.88 -6.89
C ILE A 43 -1.76 3.47 -5.59
N GLY A 44 -1.27 2.43 -4.89
CA GLY A 44 -1.84 2.02 -3.60
C GLY A 44 -1.78 3.12 -2.54
N SER A 45 -0.71 3.91 -2.53
CA SER A 45 -0.55 5.05 -1.61
C SER A 45 -1.56 6.17 -1.91
N TRP A 46 -1.81 6.47 -3.20
CA TRP A 46 -2.85 7.43 -3.61
C TRP A 46 -4.26 6.95 -3.26
N ILE A 47 -4.56 5.64 -3.40
CA ILE A 47 -5.84 5.08 -2.92
C ILE A 47 -5.99 5.33 -1.42
N GLY A 48 -4.96 5.02 -0.64
CA GLY A 48 -4.95 5.24 0.81
C GLY A 48 -5.15 6.71 1.18
N LEU A 49 -4.46 7.62 0.50
CA LEU A 49 -4.60 9.06 0.73
C LEU A 49 -6.02 9.55 0.43
N ALA A 50 -6.59 9.18 -0.72
CA ALA A 50 -7.95 9.56 -1.09
C ALA A 50 -8.98 9.06 -0.07
N ALA A 51 -8.83 7.83 0.41
CA ALA A 51 -9.70 7.25 1.43
C ALA A 51 -9.60 8.02 2.76
N MET A 52 -8.40 8.25 3.26
CA MET A 52 -8.15 8.91 4.55
C MET A 52 -8.60 10.37 4.57
N THR A 53 -8.41 11.09 3.45
CA THR A 53 -8.84 12.47 3.30
C THR A 53 -10.29 12.61 2.81
N ARG A 54 -10.97 11.49 2.54
CA ARG A 54 -12.32 11.41 1.96
C ARG A 54 -12.47 12.23 0.68
N SER A 55 -11.41 12.25 -0.13
CA SER A 55 -11.35 13.03 -1.36
C SER A 55 -11.73 12.18 -2.57
N LYS A 56 -12.30 12.83 -3.59
CA LYS A 56 -12.45 12.22 -4.92
C LYS A 56 -11.12 12.31 -5.65
N LEU A 57 -10.66 11.17 -6.21
CA LEU A 57 -9.39 11.10 -6.94
C LEU A 57 -9.55 10.29 -8.23
N ARG A 58 -8.90 10.76 -9.30
CA ARG A 58 -8.68 10.01 -10.54
C ARG A 58 -7.19 9.77 -10.71
N ILE A 59 -6.78 8.50 -10.77
CA ILE A 59 -5.43 8.08 -11.09
C ILE A 59 -5.43 7.59 -12.53
N LYS A 60 -4.62 8.22 -13.39
CA LYS A 60 -4.59 7.94 -14.83
C LYS A 60 -3.62 6.81 -15.16
N ASN A 61 -3.98 6.00 -16.16
CA ASN A 61 -3.10 4.98 -16.76
C ASN A 61 -2.52 4.03 -15.71
N VAL A 62 -3.37 3.43 -14.88
CA VAL A 62 -2.94 2.58 -13.75
C VAL A 62 -2.44 1.21 -14.15
N SER A 63 -2.64 0.81 -15.41
CA SER A 63 -2.28 -0.53 -15.92
C SER A 63 -2.91 -1.65 -15.08
N TRP A 64 -4.25 -1.74 -15.10
CA TRP A 64 -5.06 -2.61 -14.23
C TRP A 64 -4.55 -4.03 -14.10
N ASP A 65 -4.10 -4.63 -15.21
CA ASP A 65 -3.63 -6.02 -15.24
C ASP A 65 -2.35 -6.25 -14.42
N ASN A 66 -1.66 -5.17 -14.06
CA ASN A 66 -0.41 -5.19 -13.29
C ASN A 66 -0.57 -4.77 -11.82
N LEU A 67 -1.79 -4.47 -11.37
CA LEU A 67 -2.04 -4.06 -9.97
C LEU A 67 -2.16 -5.24 -9.00
N GLY A 68 -2.28 -6.47 -9.51
CA GLY A 68 -2.46 -7.66 -8.67
C GLY A 68 -3.64 -7.52 -7.71
N GLN A 69 -3.42 -7.79 -6.43
CA GLN A 69 -4.47 -7.76 -5.40
C GLN A 69 -4.74 -6.38 -4.80
N ILE A 70 -4.03 -5.31 -5.25
CA ILE A 70 -4.14 -3.99 -4.62
C ILE A 70 -5.58 -3.47 -4.57
N PRO A 71 -6.34 -3.41 -5.69
CA PRO A 71 -7.71 -2.91 -5.63
C PRO A 71 -8.62 -3.73 -4.72
N ASP A 72 -8.44 -5.05 -4.71
CA ASP A 72 -9.31 -5.94 -3.93
C ASP A 72 -9.05 -5.84 -2.43
N VAL A 73 -7.80 -5.63 -2.01
CA VAL A 73 -7.47 -5.42 -0.60
C VAL A 73 -8.08 -4.12 -0.10
N PHE A 74 -8.00 -3.02 -0.87
CA PHE A 74 -8.66 -1.77 -0.48
C PHE A 74 -10.19 -1.88 -0.50
N ARG A 75 -10.78 -2.62 -1.44
CA ARG A 75 -12.23 -2.92 -1.43
C ARG A 75 -12.66 -3.67 -0.17
N LYS A 76 -11.83 -4.59 0.35
CA LYS A 76 -12.10 -5.27 1.63
C LYS A 76 -12.13 -4.31 2.82
N LEU A 77 -11.42 -3.20 2.75
CA LEU A 77 -11.53 -2.12 3.74
C LEU A 77 -12.78 -1.24 3.54
N GLY A 78 -13.55 -1.46 2.47
CA GLY A 78 -14.74 -0.70 2.13
C GLY A 78 -14.50 0.47 1.19
N ILE A 79 -13.30 0.57 0.59
CA ILE A 79 -12.98 1.63 -0.37
C ILE A 79 -13.61 1.30 -1.73
N THR A 80 -14.43 2.19 -2.24
CA THR A 80 -14.98 2.08 -3.59
C THR A 80 -13.90 2.45 -4.60
N ILE A 81 -13.67 1.55 -5.55
CA ILE A 81 -12.72 1.73 -6.64
C ILE A 81 -13.42 1.37 -7.94
N GLU A 82 -13.52 2.34 -8.83
CA GLU A 82 -14.19 2.22 -10.12
C GLU A 82 -13.15 2.22 -11.25
N LYS A 83 -13.44 1.45 -12.31
CA LYS A 83 -12.62 1.39 -13.51
C LYS A 83 -13.23 2.26 -14.61
N ASP A 84 -12.43 3.17 -15.18
CA ASP A 84 -12.83 3.98 -16.34
C ASP A 84 -11.73 3.92 -17.40
N GLY A 85 -11.86 2.96 -18.32
CA GLY A 85 -10.78 2.59 -19.24
C GLY A 85 -9.56 2.06 -18.49
N ASP A 86 -8.40 2.70 -18.66
CA ASP A 86 -7.18 2.40 -17.88
C ASP A 86 -7.01 3.35 -16.66
N ASP A 87 -7.96 4.26 -16.43
CA ASP A 87 -7.96 5.10 -15.25
C ASP A 87 -8.67 4.42 -14.08
N MET A 88 -8.28 4.80 -12.87
CA MET A 88 -8.91 4.42 -11.62
C MET A 88 -9.60 5.62 -10.99
N LEU A 89 -10.88 5.47 -10.62
CA LEU A 89 -11.65 6.47 -9.91
C LEU A 89 -11.89 6.02 -8.49
N ILE A 90 -11.56 6.87 -7.54
CA ILE A 90 -11.90 6.73 -6.14
C ILE A 90 -12.91 7.83 -5.83
N PRO A 91 -14.22 7.49 -5.63
CA PRO A 91 -15.22 8.48 -5.27
C PRO A 91 -15.00 8.99 -3.84
N GLU A 92 -15.58 10.11 -3.54
CA GLU A 92 -15.56 10.68 -2.20
C GLU A 92 -16.32 9.77 -1.21
N HIS A 93 -15.67 9.39 -0.12
CA HIS A 93 -16.28 8.56 0.94
C HIS A 93 -16.85 9.43 2.07
N LYS A 94 -17.86 10.30 1.75
CA LYS A 94 -18.45 11.26 2.73
C LYS A 94 -18.91 10.61 4.02
N SER A 95 -19.55 9.44 3.91
CA SER A 95 -20.08 8.69 5.05
C SER A 95 -19.06 7.71 5.67
N GLY A 96 -17.79 7.82 5.26
CA GLY A 96 -16.77 6.86 5.65
C GLY A 96 -16.84 5.55 4.85
N TYR A 97 -16.13 4.55 5.31
CA TYR A 97 -16.07 3.22 4.70
C TYR A 97 -16.02 2.13 5.78
N SER A 98 -16.49 0.92 5.43
CA SER A 98 -16.64 -0.16 6.39
C SER A 98 -15.87 -1.40 5.97
N ILE A 99 -15.10 -1.96 6.90
CA ILE A 99 -14.35 -3.19 6.71
C ILE A 99 -15.32 -4.34 6.48
N THR A 100 -15.11 -5.14 5.44
CA THR A 100 -15.87 -6.36 5.19
C THR A 100 -15.56 -7.39 6.25
N LYS A 101 -16.56 -8.21 6.59
CA LYS A 101 -16.38 -9.39 7.47
C LYS A 101 -16.39 -10.65 6.63
N TYR A 102 -15.79 -11.72 7.14
CA TYR A 102 -16.00 -13.03 6.57
C TYR A 102 -17.47 -13.47 6.74
N ILE A 103 -17.90 -14.45 5.95
CA ILE A 103 -19.30 -14.96 5.96
C ILE A 103 -19.70 -15.47 7.34
N ASP A 104 -18.77 -16.04 8.08
CA ASP A 104 -18.95 -16.51 9.46
C ASP A 104 -18.94 -15.38 10.52
N GLY A 105 -18.79 -14.12 10.09
CA GLY A 105 -18.71 -12.95 10.97
C GLY A 105 -17.34 -12.73 11.62
N SER A 106 -16.36 -13.57 11.35
CA SER A 106 -14.99 -13.39 11.90
C SER A 106 -14.31 -12.15 11.37
N ILE A 107 -13.27 -11.71 12.09
CA ILE A 107 -12.51 -10.50 11.77
C ILE A 107 -11.69 -10.73 10.50
N LEU A 108 -11.79 -9.78 9.56
CA LEU A 108 -10.97 -9.78 8.35
C LEU A 108 -9.48 -9.81 8.71
N THR A 109 -8.73 -10.69 8.06
CA THR A 109 -7.26 -10.70 8.11
C THR A 109 -6.69 -10.29 6.76
N ILE A 110 -5.82 -9.28 6.76
CA ILE A 110 -5.05 -8.87 5.59
C ILE A 110 -3.58 -9.23 5.84
N SER A 111 -2.98 -9.97 4.91
CA SER A 111 -1.58 -10.35 5.00
C SER A 111 -0.87 -10.13 3.67
N ASP A 112 0.43 -9.84 3.75
CA ASP A 112 1.33 -9.82 2.60
C ASP A 112 1.72 -11.24 2.17
N ALA A 113 2.10 -11.35 0.92
CA ALA A 113 2.63 -12.57 0.33
C ALA A 113 3.48 -12.25 -0.92
N PRO A 114 4.38 -13.16 -1.34
CA PRO A 114 5.06 -13.03 -2.62
C PRO A 114 4.08 -12.86 -3.78
N TRP A 115 4.52 -12.13 -4.81
CA TRP A 115 3.70 -11.95 -6.02
C TRP A 115 3.19 -13.30 -6.57
N PRO A 116 1.93 -13.42 -6.97
CA PRO A 116 0.91 -12.35 -7.14
C PRO A 116 0.10 -12.01 -5.88
N GLY A 117 0.59 -12.31 -4.68
CA GLY A 117 -0.03 -11.91 -3.43
C GLY A 117 0.06 -10.40 -3.18
N PHE A 118 -0.47 -9.96 -2.04
CA PHE A 118 -0.47 -8.54 -1.68
C PHE A 118 0.92 -8.06 -1.26
N SER A 119 1.36 -6.95 -1.83
CA SER A 119 2.70 -6.40 -1.59
C SER A 119 2.92 -6.01 -0.12
N PRO A 120 4.04 -6.45 0.50
CA PRO A 120 4.42 -6.03 1.85
C PRO A 120 4.63 -4.52 1.96
N ASP A 121 4.95 -3.85 0.87
CA ASP A 121 5.21 -2.40 0.85
C ASP A 121 3.95 -1.55 1.02
N LEU A 122 2.76 -2.12 0.84
CA LEU A 122 1.48 -1.44 1.06
C LEU A 122 0.79 -1.82 2.38
N ILE A 123 1.34 -2.75 3.15
CA ILE A 123 0.76 -3.16 4.44
C ILE A 123 0.65 -1.95 5.38
N SER A 124 1.65 -1.09 5.42
CA SER A 124 1.63 0.12 6.27
C SER A 124 0.53 1.10 5.85
N VAL A 125 0.30 1.28 4.55
CA VAL A 125 -0.77 2.14 4.03
C VAL A 125 -2.15 1.55 4.38
N VAL A 126 -2.34 0.24 4.16
CA VAL A 126 -3.57 -0.47 4.51
C VAL A 126 -3.89 -0.36 6.00
N LEU A 127 -2.86 -0.47 6.85
CA LEU A 127 -2.99 -0.32 8.30
C LEU A 127 -3.49 1.09 8.67
N VAL A 128 -2.90 2.13 8.08
CA VAL A 128 -3.32 3.53 8.31
C VAL A 128 -4.77 3.73 7.85
N VAL A 129 -5.14 3.25 6.65
CA VAL A 129 -6.51 3.35 6.13
C VAL A 129 -7.51 2.67 7.08
N ALA A 130 -7.15 1.53 7.64
CA ALA A 130 -8.00 0.81 8.58
C ALA A 130 -8.29 1.60 9.87
N THR A 131 -7.41 2.54 10.28
CA THR A 131 -7.64 3.34 11.50
C THR A 131 -8.89 4.20 11.46
N GLN A 132 -9.36 4.59 10.27
CA GLN A 132 -10.56 5.41 10.09
C GLN A 132 -11.77 4.62 9.60
N ALA A 133 -11.61 3.37 9.22
CA ALA A 133 -12.71 2.51 8.78
C ALA A 133 -13.71 2.22 9.91
N LYS A 134 -14.92 1.82 9.55
CA LYS A 134 -15.86 1.20 10.49
C LYS A 134 -15.57 -0.29 10.61
N GLY A 135 -15.24 -0.77 11.80
CA GLY A 135 -14.97 -2.19 12.07
C GLY A 135 -13.56 -2.46 12.54
N SER A 136 -13.16 -3.72 12.47
CA SER A 136 -11.84 -4.18 12.93
C SER A 136 -11.19 -5.07 11.88
N VAL A 137 -9.86 -5.04 11.83
CA VAL A 137 -9.05 -5.89 10.95
C VAL A 137 -7.78 -6.33 11.65
N LEU A 138 -7.35 -7.55 11.36
CA LEU A 138 -6.03 -8.05 11.75
C LEU A 138 -5.08 -7.87 10.55
N ILE A 139 -4.02 -7.12 10.75
CA ILE A 139 -2.91 -7.02 9.79
C ILE A 139 -1.84 -8.02 10.19
N HIS A 140 -1.41 -8.83 9.23
CA HIS A 140 -0.37 -9.84 9.44
C HIS A 140 0.74 -9.68 8.40
N GLN A 141 1.84 -9.09 8.80
CA GLN A 141 3.07 -8.94 8.02
C GLN A 141 3.89 -10.23 8.09
N LYS A 142 3.91 -11.01 7.01
CA LYS A 142 4.56 -12.34 6.98
C LYS A 142 5.98 -12.30 6.45
N MET A 143 6.27 -11.39 5.52
CA MET A 143 7.51 -11.43 4.74
C MET A 143 8.69 -10.74 5.39
N PHE A 144 8.44 -9.79 6.30
CA PHE A 144 9.51 -9.00 6.93
C PHE A 144 9.27 -8.86 8.43
N GLU A 145 10.35 -8.92 9.19
CA GLU A 145 10.32 -8.63 10.62
C GLU A 145 10.31 -7.13 10.88
N SER A 146 9.73 -6.75 12.00
CA SER A 146 9.86 -5.40 12.58
C SER A 146 9.27 -4.23 11.76
N ARG A 147 8.57 -4.48 10.65
CA ARG A 147 7.96 -3.40 9.85
C ARG A 147 6.74 -2.74 10.47
N LEU A 148 6.19 -3.32 11.55
CA LEU A 148 5.05 -2.75 12.28
C LEU A 148 5.47 -1.80 13.42
N PHE A 149 6.74 -1.54 13.64
CA PHE A 149 7.19 -0.66 14.73
C PHE A 149 6.77 0.81 14.58
N PHE A 150 6.42 1.27 13.36
CA PHE A 150 5.89 2.62 13.18
C PHE A 150 4.48 2.80 13.78
N VAL A 151 3.83 1.72 14.19
CA VAL A 151 2.48 1.70 14.78
C VAL A 151 2.42 2.52 16.09
N ASP A 152 3.51 2.61 16.84
CA ASP A 152 3.61 3.48 18.02
C ASP A 152 3.26 4.94 17.68
N LYS A 153 3.70 5.43 16.53
CA LYS A 153 3.41 6.80 16.07
C LYS A 153 1.92 7.00 15.78
N LEU A 154 1.26 5.96 15.23
CA LEU A 154 -0.20 6.01 15.00
C LEU A 154 -0.97 5.95 16.32
N ILE A 155 -0.49 5.19 17.31
CA ILE A 155 -1.07 5.16 18.65
C ILE A 155 -0.93 6.54 19.32
N ASP A 156 0.22 7.20 19.18
CA ASP A 156 0.43 8.59 19.66
C ASP A 156 -0.55 9.57 18.99
N MET A 157 -0.89 9.35 17.72
CA MET A 157 -1.93 10.09 17.00
C MET A 157 -3.35 9.74 17.46
N GLY A 158 -3.52 8.77 18.35
CA GLY A 158 -4.80 8.34 18.90
C GLY A 158 -5.45 7.17 18.19
N ALA A 159 -4.76 6.48 17.26
CA ALA A 159 -5.28 5.29 16.63
C ALA A 159 -5.47 4.14 17.65
N LYS A 160 -6.55 3.37 17.50
CA LYS A 160 -6.85 2.21 18.35
C LYS A 160 -6.21 0.96 17.75
N ILE A 161 -4.96 0.70 18.11
CA ILE A 161 -4.17 -0.42 17.60
C ILE A 161 -3.63 -1.23 18.76
N ILE A 162 -3.71 -2.56 18.63
CA ILE A 162 -3.07 -3.52 19.52
C ILE A 162 -2.00 -4.23 18.72
N LEU A 163 -0.73 -3.98 19.05
CA LEU A 163 0.38 -4.73 18.49
C LEU A 163 0.46 -6.08 19.22
N CYS A 164 0.04 -7.14 18.52
CA CYS A 164 -0.02 -8.47 19.11
C CYS A 164 1.38 -9.10 19.24
N ASP A 165 2.20 -8.89 18.22
CA ASP A 165 3.60 -9.32 18.14
C ASP A 165 4.31 -8.52 17.00
N PRO A 166 5.62 -8.76 16.71
CA PRO A 166 6.33 -8.04 15.66
C PRO A 166 5.72 -8.14 14.25
N HIS A 167 4.84 -9.12 14.03
CA HIS A 167 4.24 -9.43 12.73
C HIS A 167 2.74 -9.13 12.65
N ARG A 168 2.05 -8.96 13.78
CA ARG A 168 0.59 -8.85 13.81
C ARG A 168 0.12 -7.66 14.63
N ALA A 169 -0.78 -6.89 14.02
CA ALA A 169 -1.47 -5.79 14.68
C ALA A 169 -2.98 -5.89 14.44
N SER A 170 -3.77 -5.72 15.50
CA SER A 170 -5.22 -5.59 15.43
C SER A 170 -5.60 -4.12 15.46
N ILE A 171 -6.36 -3.67 14.47
CA ILE A 171 -6.80 -2.30 14.32
C ILE A 171 -8.30 -2.23 14.54
N ILE A 172 -8.75 -1.29 15.39
CA ILE A 172 -10.16 -0.94 15.59
C ILE A 172 -10.33 0.45 15.00
N GLY A 173 -11.04 0.54 13.88
CA GLY A 173 -11.20 1.82 13.18
C GLY A 173 -12.13 2.80 13.91
N HIS A 174 -11.91 4.08 13.70
CA HIS A 174 -12.66 5.17 14.35
C HIS A 174 -14.00 5.49 13.67
N ASN A 175 -14.32 4.91 12.51
CA ASN A 175 -15.51 5.24 11.72
C ASN A 175 -15.63 6.76 11.43
N PHE A 176 -14.51 7.46 11.33
CA PHE A 176 -14.45 8.93 11.22
C PHE A 176 -15.16 9.69 12.35
N GLU A 177 -15.50 9.06 13.47
CA GLU A 177 -16.08 9.70 14.64
C GLU A 177 -15.05 10.53 15.43
N SER A 178 -13.78 10.17 15.30
CA SER A 178 -12.66 10.93 15.83
C SER A 178 -11.53 11.00 14.80
N SER A 179 -10.94 12.18 14.66
CA SER A 179 -9.77 12.40 13.80
C SER A 179 -8.49 11.99 14.50
N LEU A 180 -7.49 11.59 13.73
CA LEU A 180 -6.12 11.46 14.24
C LEU A 180 -5.62 12.83 14.73
N LYS A 181 -4.82 12.82 15.79
CA LYS A 181 -4.22 14.03 16.37
C LYS A 181 -2.94 14.39 15.63
N PRO A 182 -2.67 15.68 15.43
CA PRO A 182 -1.40 16.11 14.83
C PRO A 182 -0.24 15.79 15.78
N THR A 183 0.90 15.43 15.21
CA THR A 183 2.11 15.15 16.00
C THR A 183 3.38 15.27 15.15
N THR A 184 4.52 15.37 15.81
CA THR A 184 5.84 15.28 15.16
C THR A 184 6.32 13.85 15.20
N MET A 185 6.62 13.30 14.04
CA MET A 185 6.99 11.89 13.84
C MET A 185 8.31 11.75 13.09
N THR A 186 9.08 10.74 13.46
CA THR A 186 10.23 10.30 12.68
C THR A 186 9.93 8.92 12.12
N SER A 187 10.03 8.78 10.81
CA SER A 187 9.79 7.51 10.13
C SER A 187 11.03 6.60 10.19
N PRO A 188 10.86 5.30 10.51
CA PRO A 188 11.96 4.36 10.49
C PRO A 188 12.41 3.97 9.08
N ASP A 189 11.52 4.01 8.09
CA ASP A 189 11.79 3.66 6.70
C ASP A 189 10.86 4.40 5.72
N ILE A 190 11.13 4.29 4.42
CA ILE A 190 10.37 5.00 3.38
C ILE A 190 8.90 4.54 3.29
N ARG A 191 8.61 3.28 3.55
CA ARG A 191 7.25 2.72 3.44
C ARG A 191 6.39 3.15 4.62
N ALA A 192 6.94 3.10 5.82
CA ALA A 192 6.33 3.69 7.00
C ALA A 192 6.17 5.21 6.83
N GLY A 193 7.14 5.89 6.21
CA GLY A 193 7.09 7.33 5.94
C GLY A 193 5.89 7.74 5.10
N ILE A 194 5.59 7.05 4.03
CA ILE A 194 4.41 7.31 3.20
C ILE A 194 3.12 7.07 4.00
N ALA A 195 3.05 6.00 4.77
CA ALA A 195 1.88 5.72 5.62
C ALA A 195 1.67 6.80 6.69
N LEU A 196 2.74 7.23 7.37
CA LEU A 196 2.69 8.31 8.35
C LEU A 196 2.34 9.66 7.73
N LEU A 197 2.80 9.94 6.49
CA LEU A 197 2.41 11.13 5.74
C LEU A 197 0.90 11.12 5.45
N ILE A 198 0.35 9.98 5.01
CA ILE A 198 -1.09 9.82 4.77
C ILE A 198 -1.87 10.06 6.08
N ALA A 199 -1.40 9.50 7.20
CA ALA A 199 -2.00 9.72 8.50
C ALA A 199 -1.96 11.21 8.91
N ALA A 200 -0.81 11.86 8.72
CA ALA A 200 -0.62 13.29 9.00
C ALA A 200 -1.56 14.19 8.18
N LEU A 201 -1.73 13.89 6.87
CA LEU A 201 -2.61 14.64 5.98
C LEU A 201 -4.11 14.46 6.31
N SER A 202 -4.46 13.40 7.03
CA SER A 202 -5.84 13.16 7.51
C SER A 202 -6.09 13.68 8.92
N ALA A 203 -5.05 14.11 9.64
CA ALA A 203 -5.16 14.64 11.00
C ALA A 203 -5.67 16.09 11.01
N ASN A 204 -6.33 16.47 12.10
CA ASN A 204 -6.76 17.86 12.30
C ASN A 204 -5.65 18.67 12.95
N GLY A 205 -4.88 19.41 12.15
CA GLY A 205 -3.82 20.31 12.61
C GLY A 205 -2.49 20.04 11.89
N GLU A 206 -1.45 20.71 12.33
CA GLU A 206 -0.11 20.61 11.74
C GLU A 206 0.64 19.41 12.27
N SER A 207 1.17 18.57 11.37
CA SER A 207 2.04 17.45 11.69
C SER A 207 3.36 17.59 10.97
N THR A 208 4.44 17.13 11.61
CA THR A 208 5.76 17.04 10.97
C THR A 208 6.14 15.57 10.84
N VAL A 209 6.48 15.15 9.62
CA VAL A 209 7.01 13.81 9.34
C VAL A 209 8.45 13.97 8.85
N SER A 210 9.42 13.54 9.67
CA SER A 210 10.83 13.52 9.30
C SER A 210 11.27 12.10 8.97
N TYR A 211 12.28 12.00 8.12
CA TYR A 211 12.88 10.73 7.73
C TYR A 211 14.39 10.80 7.92
N THR A 212 14.94 9.95 8.77
CA THR A 212 16.34 10.05 9.21
C THR A 212 17.37 9.50 8.22
N HIS A 213 16.96 8.86 7.13
CA HIS A 213 17.86 8.18 6.19
C HIS A 213 17.78 8.68 4.74
N LEU A 214 17.28 9.88 4.50
CA LEU A 214 17.30 10.49 3.16
C LEU A 214 18.65 11.09 2.75
N THR A 215 19.72 10.78 3.41
CA THR A 215 21.02 10.81 2.80
C THR A 215 21.35 9.43 2.24
N LEU A 216 20.71 9.04 1.14
CA LEU A 216 21.43 8.21 0.19
C LEU A 216 22.73 8.93 -0.07
N PRO A 217 23.91 8.31 0.19
CA PRO A 217 25.13 8.83 -0.35
C PRO A 217 24.98 8.75 -1.87
N THR A 218 24.57 9.83 -2.50
CA THR A 218 24.75 10.06 -3.93
C THR A 218 26.26 10.14 -4.19
N ARG A 219 26.91 9.02 -4.10
CA ARG A 219 28.22 8.76 -4.67
C ARG A 219 28.12 7.65 -5.68
N ALA A 220 27.47 7.96 -6.80
CA ALA A 220 28.03 7.59 -8.06
C ALA A 220 29.07 8.67 -8.37
N GLN A 221 30.26 8.54 -7.86
CA GLN A 221 31.45 9.08 -8.50
C GLN A 221 31.91 7.97 -9.44
N VAL A 222 31.73 8.22 -10.74
CA VAL A 222 32.47 7.60 -11.83
C VAL A 222 33.88 8.13 -11.78
#